data_80e108a129ac91e5fa13e9ad5d677505
#
_entry.id   80e108a129ac91e5fa13e9ad5d677505
#
_cell.length_a   1.000
_cell.length_b   1.000
_cell.length_c   1.000
_cell.angle_alpha   90.00
_cell.angle_beta   90.00
_cell.angle_gamma   90.00
#
_symmetry.space_group_name_H-M   'P 1'
#
loop_
_entity.id
_entity.type
_entity.pdbx_description
1 polymer ?
#
loop_
_entity_poly.entity_id
_entity_poly.type
_entity_poly.pdbx_seq_one_letter_code
_entity_poly.pdbx_strand_id
1 'polypeptide(L)'
;MRSMLATLCAVTTAVLTACGSDNGTAPTPTPLADNSFVIGTWNLTTVDGVALPYVVQSEEPLVEIISDRLVLLADGTFTELLRFRVTDGGASLTQSRPDAGRYSFNGSVATFRFNDQTGGTGTVLGESLTVAGTGTPFVYVRE
;
A
#
# COMPACT_ATOMS: atom_id res chain seq x y z
N MET A 1 -58.22 0.38 30.45
CA MET A 1 -58.65 -0.84 31.14
C MET A 1 -57.42 -1.68 31.45
N ARG A 2 -57.23 -1.88 32.77
CA ARG A 2 -56.57 -3.01 33.44
C ARG A 2 -55.14 -3.35 32.97
N SER A 3 -54.18 -3.43 33.75
CA SER A 3 -53.93 -3.62 35.20
C SER A 3 -52.59 -4.33 35.30
N MET A 4 -51.71 -3.77 36.09
CA MET A 4 -50.87 -4.38 37.10
C MET A 4 -50.22 -5.76 36.79
N LEU A 5 -48.93 -5.92 36.89
CA LEU A 5 -48.35 -6.47 38.12
C LEU A 5 -46.83 -6.27 38.19
N ALA A 6 -46.41 -5.72 39.31
CA ALA A 6 -45.04 -5.68 39.78
C ALA A 6 -44.61 -7.07 40.23
N THR A 7 -43.35 -7.42 39.98
CA THR A 7 -42.66 -8.43 40.79
C THR A 7 -41.24 -7.98 41.03
N LEU A 8 -41.01 -7.59 42.25
CA LEU A 8 -39.74 -7.30 42.90
C LEU A 8 -39.09 -8.64 43.27
N CYS A 9 -37.89 -8.89 42.83
CA CYS A 9 -37.02 -9.92 43.39
C CYS A 9 -35.64 -9.35 43.65
N ALA A 10 -35.41 -9.05 44.91
CA ALA A 10 -34.09 -8.82 45.48
C ALA A 10 -33.44 -10.15 45.80
N VAL A 11 -32.21 -10.40 45.38
CA VAL A 11 -31.35 -11.38 46.02
C VAL A 11 -29.86 -11.03 45.83
N THR A 12 -29.27 -10.66 46.96
CA THR A 12 -27.93 -11.01 47.51
C THR A 12 -26.66 -10.82 46.71
N THR A 13 -25.93 -9.87 47.22
CA THR A 13 -24.47 -9.71 47.22
C THR A 13 -23.69 -11.01 47.48
N ALA A 14 -22.77 -11.35 46.56
CA ALA A 14 -21.62 -12.16 46.86
C ALA A 14 -20.36 -11.44 46.40
N VAL A 15 -19.67 -10.83 47.35
CA VAL A 15 -18.34 -10.25 47.16
C VAL A 15 -17.37 -11.42 47.23
N LEU A 16 -16.82 -11.82 46.07
CA LEU A 16 -15.63 -12.69 46.00
C LEU A 16 -14.44 -11.81 45.64
N THR A 17 -13.73 -11.40 46.68
CA THR A 17 -12.38 -10.88 46.59
C THR A 17 -11.44 -12.02 46.24
N ALA A 18 -11.21 -12.24 44.96
CA ALA A 18 -10.08 -13.04 44.49
C ALA A 18 -8.92 -12.07 44.20
N CYS A 19 -8.04 -11.85 45.16
CA CYS A 19 -6.69 -11.40 44.89
C CYS A 19 -5.94 -12.50 44.18
N GLY A 20 -6.04 -12.54 42.87
CA GLY A 20 -5.12 -13.23 41.99
C GLY A 20 -4.01 -12.27 41.64
N SER A 21 -2.82 -12.46 42.21
CA SER A 21 -1.59 -11.83 41.70
C SER A 21 -1.22 -12.49 40.38
N ASP A 22 -1.94 -12.16 39.32
CA ASP A 22 -1.46 -12.43 37.98
C ASP A 22 -0.33 -11.44 37.70
N ASN A 23 0.92 -11.96 37.86
CA ASN A 23 2.06 -11.40 37.17
C ASN A 23 1.81 -11.57 35.66
N GLY A 24 0.85 -10.79 35.15
CA GLY A 24 0.63 -10.64 33.72
C GLY A 24 1.90 -10.06 33.13
N THR A 25 2.74 -10.92 32.57
CA THR A 25 3.81 -10.50 31.68
C THR A 25 3.16 -9.62 30.63
N ALA A 26 3.41 -8.31 30.71
CA ALA A 26 2.91 -7.39 29.68
C ALA A 26 3.32 -7.96 28.32
N PRO A 27 2.42 -8.02 27.34
CA PRO A 27 2.78 -8.53 26.02
C PRO A 27 3.98 -7.70 25.55
N THR A 28 5.07 -8.41 25.24
CA THR A 28 6.27 -7.78 24.65
C THR A 28 5.78 -7.06 23.39
N PRO A 29 6.02 -5.73 23.25
CA PRO A 29 5.61 -5.03 22.06
C PRO A 29 6.23 -5.75 20.85
N THR A 30 5.40 -6.19 19.92
CA THR A 30 5.86 -6.74 18.65
C THR A 30 6.71 -5.66 17.99
N PRO A 31 7.98 -5.93 17.64
CA PRO A 31 8.78 -4.95 16.94
C PRO A 31 8.00 -4.49 15.69
N LEU A 32 7.81 -3.19 15.54
CA LEU A 32 7.32 -2.63 14.28
C LEU A 32 8.30 -3.10 13.21
N ALA A 33 7.79 -3.65 12.11
CA ALA A 33 8.63 -4.02 10.99
C ALA A 33 9.50 -2.83 10.61
N ASP A 34 10.83 -3.03 10.55
CA ASP A 34 11.75 -1.98 10.15
C ASP A 34 11.50 -1.65 8.67
N ASN A 35 10.79 -0.57 8.42
CA ASN A 35 10.47 -0.10 7.08
C ASN A 35 11.58 0.77 6.47
N SER A 36 12.66 1.00 7.20
CA SER A 36 13.71 1.96 6.81
C SER A 36 14.29 1.65 5.43
N PHE A 37 14.36 0.38 5.05
CA PHE A 37 14.92 -0.04 3.77
C PHE A 37 13.92 0.03 2.58
N VAL A 38 12.65 0.25 2.81
CA VAL A 38 11.68 0.46 1.73
C VAL A 38 11.40 1.96 1.50
N ILE A 39 11.64 2.78 2.52
CA ILE A 39 11.46 4.24 2.46
C ILE A 39 12.48 4.83 1.48
N GLY A 40 12.03 5.73 0.63
CA GLY A 40 12.89 6.45 -0.33
C GLY A 40 12.23 6.63 -1.69
N THR A 41 13.06 7.01 -2.64
CA THR A 41 12.67 7.20 -4.04
C THR A 41 13.02 5.98 -4.86
N TRP A 42 12.08 5.55 -5.68
CA TRP A 42 12.16 4.40 -6.56
C TRP A 42 11.84 4.83 -7.98
N ASN A 43 12.74 4.57 -8.91
CA ASN A 43 12.58 4.92 -10.32
C ASN A 43 12.32 3.67 -11.15
N LEU A 44 11.27 3.69 -11.97
CA LEU A 44 10.94 2.61 -12.89
C LEU A 44 12.05 2.42 -13.92
N THR A 45 12.47 1.18 -14.09
CA THR A 45 13.51 0.80 -15.05
C THR A 45 13.01 -0.11 -16.15
N THR A 46 12.11 -1.06 -15.80
CA THR A 46 11.55 -1.99 -16.78
C THR A 46 10.07 -2.25 -16.50
N VAL A 47 9.33 -2.53 -17.57
CA VAL A 47 7.96 -3.04 -17.55
C VAL A 47 7.93 -4.32 -18.35
N ASP A 48 7.45 -5.40 -17.76
CA ASP A 48 7.44 -6.75 -18.36
C ASP A 48 8.84 -7.20 -18.86
N GLY A 49 9.90 -6.81 -18.12
CA GLY A 49 11.29 -7.09 -18.48
C GLY A 49 11.85 -6.23 -19.62
N VAL A 50 11.06 -5.32 -20.18
CA VAL A 50 11.47 -4.40 -21.26
C VAL A 50 11.84 -3.05 -20.66
N ALA A 51 13.00 -2.51 -21.07
CA ALA A 51 13.46 -1.18 -20.63
C ALA A 51 12.56 -0.06 -21.17
N LEU A 52 12.56 1.08 -20.45
CA LEU A 52 11.86 2.27 -20.90
C LEU A 52 12.54 2.92 -22.13
N PRO A 53 11.76 3.53 -23.04
CA PRO A 53 10.31 3.67 -23.02
C PRO A 53 9.59 2.34 -23.32
N TYR A 54 8.52 2.06 -22.60
CA TYR A 54 7.71 0.87 -22.76
C TYR A 54 6.41 1.17 -23.51
N VAL A 55 6.14 0.42 -24.59
CA VAL A 55 4.94 0.58 -25.41
C VAL A 55 3.75 -0.09 -24.74
N VAL A 56 2.77 0.69 -24.29
CA VAL A 56 1.52 0.21 -23.73
C VAL A 56 0.51 -0.09 -24.82
N GLN A 57 0.46 0.76 -25.85
CA GLN A 57 -0.41 0.64 -27.01
C GLN A 57 0.38 0.97 -28.27
N SER A 58 0.48 0.02 -29.18
CA SER A 58 1.26 0.15 -30.42
C SER A 58 0.47 0.71 -31.61
N GLU A 59 -0.85 0.67 -31.52
CA GLU A 59 -1.76 1.27 -32.53
C GLU A 59 -1.97 2.75 -32.22
N GLU A 60 -2.37 3.53 -33.24
CA GLU A 60 -2.63 4.96 -33.04
C GLU A 60 -3.87 5.20 -32.15
N PRO A 61 -3.77 6.07 -31.17
CA PRO A 61 -2.54 6.76 -30.75
C PRO A 61 -1.55 5.82 -30.06
N LEU A 62 -0.27 5.86 -30.46
CA LEU A 62 0.81 5.15 -29.80
C LEU A 62 0.97 5.70 -28.37
N VAL A 63 1.01 4.84 -27.37
CA VAL A 63 1.18 5.21 -25.96
C VAL A 63 2.38 4.50 -25.36
N GLU A 64 3.30 5.28 -24.81
CA GLU A 64 4.53 4.77 -24.20
C GLU A 64 4.73 5.32 -22.79
N ILE A 65 5.07 4.46 -21.84
CA ILE A 65 5.59 4.87 -20.53
C ILE A 65 7.04 5.29 -20.71
N ILE A 66 7.37 6.53 -20.30
CA ILE A 66 8.72 7.09 -20.42
C ILE A 66 9.45 7.19 -19.09
N SER A 67 8.74 7.33 -18.00
CA SER A 67 9.27 7.24 -16.63
C SER A 67 8.14 7.06 -15.63
N ASP A 68 8.46 6.47 -14.50
CA ASP A 68 7.63 6.51 -13.32
C ASP A 68 8.51 6.63 -12.09
N ARG A 69 8.09 7.48 -11.15
CA ARG A 69 8.80 7.76 -9.91
C ARG A 69 7.86 7.58 -8.73
N LEU A 70 8.21 6.62 -7.88
CA LEU A 70 7.49 6.30 -6.67
C LEU A 70 8.29 6.77 -5.46
N VAL A 71 7.68 7.51 -4.53
CA VAL A 71 8.31 7.98 -3.29
C VAL A 71 7.55 7.40 -2.11
N LEU A 72 8.21 6.55 -1.33
CA LEU A 72 7.67 5.91 -0.13
C LEU A 72 8.13 6.67 1.12
N LEU A 73 7.19 7.11 1.94
CA LEU A 73 7.43 7.92 3.12
C LEU A 73 7.30 7.08 4.41
N ALA A 74 7.96 7.54 5.47
CA ALA A 74 8.00 6.84 6.75
C ALA A 74 6.64 6.72 7.46
N ASP A 75 5.69 7.57 7.11
CA ASP A 75 4.33 7.59 7.66
C ASP A 75 3.39 6.58 6.99
N GLY A 76 3.90 5.75 6.06
CA GLY A 76 3.12 4.78 5.31
C GLY A 76 2.32 5.38 4.17
N THR A 77 2.64 6.61 3.76
CA THR A 77 2.09 7.21 2.55
C THR A 77 3.07 7.11 1.39
N PHE A 78 2.57 7.20 0.16
CA PHE A 78 3.40 7.29 -1.03
C PHE A 78 2.83 8.29 -2.02
N THR A 79 3.71 8.76 -2.90
CA THR A 79 3.37 9.52 -4.09
C THR A 79 3.98 8.87 -5.32
N GLU A 80 3.28 8.94 -6.43
CA GLU A 80 3.69 8.42 -7.74
C GLU A 80 3.60 9.53 -8.78
N LEU A 81 4.53 9.54 -9.71
CA LEU A 81 4.51 10.43 -10.86
C LEU A 81 4.83 9.64 -12.13
N LEU A 82 3.77 9.13 -12.75
CA LEU A 82 3.85 8.46 -14.04
C LEU A 82 3.93 9.49 -15.16
N ARG A 83 4.89 9.33 -16.07
CA ARG A 83 5.00 10.12 -17.31
C ARG A 83 4.87 9.21 -18.51
N PHE A 84 4.02 9.59 -19.42
CA PHE A 84 3.78 8.85 -20.65
C PHE A 84 3.74 9.78 -21.86
N ARG A 85 4.08 9.25 -23.01
CA ARG A 85 4.03 9.93 -24.30
C ARG A 85 2.90 9.34 -25.13
N VAL A 86 2.10 10.23 -25.70
CA VAL A 86 1.06 9.88 -26.67
C VAL A 86 1.49 10.43 -28.02
N THR A 87 1.52 9.59 -29.04
CA THR A 87 1.82 10.00 -30.44
C THR A 87 0.63 9.67 -31.30
N ASP A 88 0.08 10.68 -31.97
CA ASP A 88 -1.09 10.58 -32.84
C ASP A 88 -0.85 11.41 -34.10
N GLY A 89 -1.05 10.84 -35.28
CA GLY A 89 -0.83 11.49 -36.56
C GLY A 89 0.56 12.09 -36.74
N GLY A 90 1.60 11.51 -36.10
CA GLY A 90 2.97 12.00 -36.10
C GLY A 90 3.27 13.13 -35.10
N ALA A 91 2.28 13.65 -34.39
CA ALA A 91 2.46 14.59 -33.29
C ALA A 91 2.61 13.86 -31.95
N SER A 92 3.58 14.27 -31.13
CA SER A 92 3.81 13.65 -29.82
C SER A 92 3.59 14.65 -28.69
N LEU A 93 2.88 14.19 -27.64
CA LEU A 93 2.64 14.94 -26.42
C LEU A 93 3.06 14.12 -25.21
N THR A 94 3.89 14.71 -24.34
CA THR A 94 4.22 14.11 -23.04
C THR A 94 3.22 14.61 -22.00
N GLN A 95 2.65 13.66 -21.26
CA GLN A 95 1.73 13.90 -20.15
C GLN A 95 2.28 13.34 -18.85
N SER A 96 1.84 13.89 -17.73
CA SER A 96 2.16 13.40 -16.39
C SER A 96 0.89 13.12 -15.62
N ARG A 97 0.83 11.97 -14.95
CA ARG A 97 -0.25 11.60 -14.05
C ARG A 97 0.34 11.43 -12.65
N PRO A 98 0.10 12.40 -11.76
CA PRO A 98 0.41 12.23 -10.35
C PRO A 98 -0.63 11.32 -9.71
N ASP A 99 -0.19 10.48 -8.77
CA ASP A 99 -1.04 9.67 -7.92
C ASP A 99 -0.47 9.62 -6.50
N ALA A 100 -1.27 9.15 -5.54
CA ALA A 100 -0.87 9.03 -4.16
C ALA A 100 -1.71 7.96 -3.45
N GLY A 101 -1.21 7.50 -2.30
CA GLY A 101 -1.93 6.53 -1.50
C GLY A 101 -1.22 6.17 -0.22
N ARG A 102 -1.57 5.00 0.28
CA ARG A 102 -0.95 4.41 1.46
C ARG A 102 -0.31 3.09 1.10
N TYR A 103 0.76 2.76 1.81
CA TYR A 103 1.37 1.44 1.73
C TYR A 103 1.56 0.86 3.13
N SER A 104 1.57 -0.46 3.19
CA SER A 104 2.06 -1.22 4.34
C SER A 104 3.18 -2.14 3.89
N PHE A 105 4.11 -2.43 4.78
CA PHE A 105 5.25 -3.26 4.49
C PHE A 105 5.36 -4.40 5.50
N ASN A 106 5.63 -5.61 5.01
CA ASN A 106 5.78 -6.81 5.83
C ASN A 106 7.09 -7.53 5.45
N GLY A 107 8.21 -6.96 5.90
CA GLY A 107 9.54 -7.55 5.78
C GLY A 107 10.10 -7.69 4.35
N SER A 108 9.29 -8.03 3.37
CA SER A 108 9.68 -8.15 1.96
C SER A 108 8.57 -7.74 0.99
N VAL A 109 7.34 -7.65 1.46
CA VAL A 109 6.17 -7.34 0.63
C VAL A 109 5.60 -5.98 1.02
N ALA A 110 5.54 -5.07 0.06
CA ALA A 110 4.81 -3.82 0.14
C ALA A 110 3.41 -4.01 -0.47
N THR A 111 2.38 -3.61 0.26
CA THR A 111 1.01 -3.58 -0.25
C THR A 111 0.61 -2.13 -0.43
N PHE A 112 0.28 -1.76 -1.65
CA PHE A 112 -0.10 -0.41 -2.04
C PHE A 112 -1.61 -0.29 -2.15
N ARG A 113 -2.14 0.85 -1.73
CA ARG A 113 -3.54 1.23 -1.92
C ARG A 113 -3.59 2.69 -2.36
N PHE A 114 -4.00 2.91 -3.58
CA PHE A 114 -4.21 4.25 -4.14
C PHE A 114 -5.46 4.91 -3.55
N ASN A 115 -5.57 6.22 -3.70
CA ASN A 115 -6.71 6.98 -3.18
C ASN A 115 -8.04 6.60 -3.85
N ASP A 116 -8.01 6.09 -5.08
CA ASP A 116 -9.17 5.56 -5.81
C ASP A 116 -9.57 4.13 -5.37
N GLN A 117 -8.92 3.58 -4.32
CA GLN A 117 -9.10 2.23 -3.78
C GLN A 117 -8.55 1.10 -4.65
N THR A 118 -7.95 1.39 -5.79
CA THR A 118 -7.14 0.42 -6.52
C THR A 118 -5.86 0.12 -5.73
N GLY A 119 -5.16 -0.94 -6.09
CA GLY A 119 -3.93 -1.28 -5.40
C GLY A 119 -3.20 -2.46 -6.01
N GLY A 120 -2.05 -2.77 -5.42
CA GLY A 120 -1.20 -3.86 -5.85
C GLY A 120 -0.25 -4.27 -4.74
N THR A 121 0.55 -5.27 -5.03
CA THR A 121 1.62 -5.73 -4.15
C THR A 121 2.96 -5.61 -4.84
N GLY A 122 3.98 -5.27 -4.07
CA GLY A 122 5.35 -5.24 -4.56
C GLY A 122 6.27 -6.06 -3.65
N THR A 123 7.27 -6.69 -4.25
CA THR A 123 8.32 -7.40 -3.52
C THR A 123 9.60 -6.57 -3.55
N VAL A 124 10.17 -6.34 -2.37
CA VAL A 124 11.44 -5.62 -2.22
C VAL A 124 12.57 -6.64 -2.02
N LEU A 125 13.59 -6.54 -2.86
CA LEU A 125 14.79 -7.35 -2.80
C LEU A 125 16.03 -6.46 -3.00
N GLY A 126 16.71 -6.13 -1.91
CA GLY A 126 17.80 -5.16 -1.94
C GLY A 126 17.33 -3.79 -2.42
N GLU A 127 17.95 -3.28 -3.48
CA GLU A 127 17.59 -1.99 -4.09
C GLU A 127 16.54 -2.10 -5.22
N SER A 128 15.91 -3.27 -5.35
CA SER A 128 14.88 -3.51 -6.35
C SER A 128 13.51 -3.67 -5.70
N LEU A 129 12.51 -2.99 -6.26
CA LEU A 129 11.09 -3.14 -5.94
C LEU A 129 10.35 -3.60 -7.19
N THR A 130 9.80 -4.80 -7.15
CA THR A 130 8.97 -5.33 -8.24
C THR A 130 7.51 -5.22 -7.85
N VAL A 131 6.75 -4.37 -8.52
CA VAL A 131 5.30 -4.20 -8.31
C VAL A 131 4.57 -5.01 -9.37
N ALA A 132 3.76 -5.96 -8.93
CA ALA A 132 2.84 -6.71 -9.78
C ALA A 132 1.43 -6.16 -9.59
N GLY A 133 0.91 -5.52 -10.62
CA GLY A 133 -0.49 -5.10 -10.69
C GLY A 133 -1.36 -6.21 -11.29
N THR A 134 -2.03 -5.93 -12.39
CA THR A 134 -2.90 -6.87 -13.13
C THR A 134 -2.14 -7.87 -14.02
N GLY A 135 -0.95 -8.30 -13.62
CA GLY A 135 -0.18 -9.34 -14.30
C GLY A 135 1.11 -8.86 -14.99
N THR A 136 1.27 -7.56 -15.22
CA THR A 136 2.50 -6.99 -15.79
C THR A 136 3.42 -6.51 -14.67
N PRO A 137 4.64 -7.03 -14.52
CA PRO A 137 5.58 -6.58 -13.50
C PRO A 137 6.25 -5.26 -13.88
N PHE A 138 6.25 -4.33 -12.93
CA PHE A 138 6.97 -3.06 -12.97
C PHE A 138 8.18 -3.16 -12.04
N VAL A 139 9.38 -2.98 -12.56
CA VAL A 139 10.60 -3.07 -11.76
C VAL A 139 11.20 -1.69 -11.55
N TYR A 140 11.28 -1.31 -10.29
CA TYR A 140 11.86 -0.05 -9.85
C TYR A 140 13.21 -0.31 -9.19
N VAL A 141 14.11 0.64 -9.31
CA VAL A 141 15.40 0.67 -8.60
C VAL A 141 15.45 1.90 -7.72
N ARG A 142 16.03 1.72 -6.54
CA ARG A 142 16.18 2.78 -5.55
C ARG A 142 17.17 3.84 -6.04
N GLU A 143 16.85 5.12 -5.79
CA GLU A 143 17.72 6.27 -6.03
C GLU A 143 18.76 6.42 -4.92
#